data_028f4cb93f5f8970a36aa004b256c3db
#
_entry.id   028f4cb93f5f8970a36aa004b256c3db
#
_cell.length_a   1.000
_cell.length_b   1.000
_cell.length_c   1.000
_cell.angle_alpha   90.00
_cell.angle_beta   90.00
_cell.angle_gamma   90.00
#
_symmetry.space_group_name_H-M   'P 1'
#
loop_
_entity.id
_entity.type
_entity.pdbx_description
1 polymer ?
#
loop_
_entity_poly.entity_id
_entity_poly.type
_entity_poly.pdbx_seq_one_letter_code
_entity_poly.pdbx_strand_id
1 'polypeptide(L)'
;MKWPIGYVALDSVMEGWAPERAIGVLADLGFQAIDWSFVQFDRLDQSPTAFRDLVSRTRDAGLQVPQLVMADDLITLDAHLWTQRVNHLIRAVDAAAEAGVPSVGVSTGPHGWDRTALQVGIDISETQAWDLAVAGLTQVVEHADSSGVRIGLESVWGSLARSGERTQRMLDSVPDLGITFDPSHFVLTGDDIPQWAHVWKDRIVHVHLKDGFGVQDSEDFFFPLLGEGRVPWQQLLTTLADDGYDGYASIEAESYALLSQCFDNDPTEPARLSLQLANRLYALAGV
;
A
#
# COMPACT_ATOMS: atom_id res chain seq x y z
N MET A 1 -8.11 -4.57 21.24
CA MET A 1 -8.39 -3.30 20.52
C MET A 1 -8.69 -3.69 19.09
N LYS A 2 -9.67 -3.08 18.43
CA LYS A 2 -10.03 -3.43 17.05
C LYS A 2 -9.72 -2.23 16.15
N TRP A 3 -8.79 -2.41 15.20
CA TRP A 3 -8.48 -1.33 14.26
C TRP A 3 -9.61 -1.15 13.25
N PRO A 4 -9.89 0.10 12.85
CA PRO A 4 -10.85 0.34 11.77
C PRO A 4 -10.37 -0.34 10.48
N ILE A 5 -11.31 -1.00 9.78
CA ILE A 5 -11.00 -1.70 8.52
C ILE A 5 -11.32 -0.79 7.34
N GLY A 6 -10.30 -0.50 6.55
CA GLY A 6 -10.40 0.17 5.27
C GLY A 6 -10.37 -0.79 4.07
N TYR A 7 -10.48 -0.21 2.88
CA TYR A 7 -10.34 -0.90 1.61
C TYR A 7 -9.44 -0.08 0.66
N VAL A 8 -8.46 -0.73 0.06
CA VAL A 8 -7.58 -0.09 -0.94
C VAL A 8 -8.30 -0.09 -2.28
N ALA A 9 -8.61 1.09 -2.78
CA ALA A 9 -9.32 1.28 -4.05
C ALA A 9 -8.34 1.20 -5.24
N LEU A 10 -7.82 0.00 -5.51
CA LEU A 10 -6.98 -0.27 -6.68
C LEU A 10 -7.84 -0.29 -7.94
N ASP A 11 -7.32 0.28 -9.03
CA ASP A 11 -8.01 0.29 -10.33
C ASP A 11 -8.17 -1.12 -10.91
N SER A 12 -7.16 -1.96 -10.71
CA SER A 12 -7.17 -3.36 -11.13
C SER A 12 -8.34 -4.17 -10.52
N VAL A 13 -8.89 -3.72 -9.39
CA VAL A 13 -10.01 -4.36 -8.70
C VAL A 13 -11.31 -3.59 -8.93
N MET A 14 -11.24 -2.26 -9.00
CA MET A 14 -12.40 -1.38 -9.17
C MET A 14 -12.44 -0.72 -10.56
N GLU A 15 -11.94 -1.42 -11.58
CA GLU A 15 -11.88 -0.90 -12.95
C GLU A 15 -13.26 -0.39 -13.42
N GLY A 16 -13.25 0.85 -13.90
CA GLY A 16 -14.47 1.49 -14.40
C GLY A 16 -15.46 1.95 -13.33
N TRP A 17 -15.19 1.79 -12.04
CA TRP A 17 -16.06 2.34 -11.01
C TRP A 17 -15.82 3.85 -10.86
N ALA A 18 -16.91 4.62 -10.91
CA ALA A 18 -16.85 6.00 -10.46
C ALA A 18 -16.60 6.03 -8.94
N PRO A 19 -15.86 7.02 -8.42
CA PRO A 19 -15.61 7.14 -6.99
C PRO A 19 -16.87 7.09 -6.13
N GLU A 20 -17.98 7.68 -6.59
CA GLU A 20 -19.27 7.68 -5.89
C GLU A 20 -19.83 6.27 -5.70
N ARG A 21 -19.66 5.38 -6.69
CA ARG A 21 -20.06 3.98 -6.57
C ARG A 21 -19.21 3.25 -5.54
N ALA A 22 -17.88 3.44 -5.58
CA ALA A 22 -16.97 2.83 -4.61
C ALA A 22 -17.31 3.29 -3.18
N ILE A 23 -17.50 4.60 -2.95
CA ILE A 23 -17.90 5.17 -1.68
C ILE A 23 -19.20 4.55 -1.19
N GLY A 24 -20.26 4.54 -2.01
CA GLY A 24 -21.56 4.01 -1.63
C GLY A 24 -21.51 2.54 -1.27
N VAL A 25 -20.89 1.70 -2.12
CA VAL A 25 -20.81 0.26 -1.88
C VAL A 25 -20.00 -0.06 -0.63
N LEU A 26 -18.84 0.57 -0.45
CA LEU A 26 -17.99 0.27 0.71
C LEU A 26 -18.62 0.77 2.03
N ALA A 27 -19.31 1.91 2.02
CA ALA A 27 -20.06 2.37 3.17
C ALA A 27 -21.22 1.40 3.52
N ASP A 28 -22.00 0.96 2.53
CA ASP A 28 -23.12 0.01 2.72
C ASP A 28 -22.63 -1.36 3.22
N LEU A 29 -21.44 -1.80 2.83
CA LEU A 29 -20.81 -3.03 3.32
C LEU A 29 -20.31 -2.91 4.76
N GLY A 30 -20.14 -1.68 5.28
CA GLY A 30 -19.68 -1.43 6.64
C GLY A 30 -18.16 -1.27 6.79
N PHE A 31 -17.45 -0.94 5.72
CA PHE A 31 -16.07 -0.46 5.82
C PHE A 31 -16.02 0.86 6.58
N GLN A 32 -14.87 1.19 7.13
CA GLN A 32 -14.66 2.40 7.93
C GLN A 32 -13.71 3.40 7.24
N ALA A 33 -13.04 2.95 6.17
CA ALA A 33 -12.11 3.78 5.41
C ALA A 33 -11.98 3.33 3.96
N ILE A 34 -11.48 4.24 3.11
CA ILE A 34 -10.98 3.97 1.75
C ILE A 34 -9.59 4.56 1.63
N ASP A 35 -8.63 3.77 1.17
CA ASP A 35 -7.37 4.27 0.68
C ASP A 35 -7.52 4.51 -0.82
N TRP A 36 -7.45 5.76 -1.23
CA TRP A 36 -7.47 6.10 -2.65
C TRP A 36 -6.10 5.83 -3.27
N SER A 37 -6.09 5.38 -4.53
CA SER A 37 -4.85 5.08 -5.24
C SER A 37 -4.48 6.16 -6.26
N PHE A 38 -3.25 6.06 -6.77
CA PHE A 38 -2.73 6.92 -7.82
C PHE A 38 -3.67 7.03 -9.03
N VAL A 39 -4.42 5.98 -9.35
CA VAL A 39 -5.34 5.99 -10.50
C VAL A 39 -6.43 7.03 -10.32
N GLN A 40 -7.05 7.11 -9.13
CA GLN A 40 -8.04 8.15 -8.86
C GLN A 40 -7.38 9.53 -8.83
N PHE A 41 -6.17 9.63 -8.25
CA PHE A 41 -5.42 10.87 -8.20
C PHE A 41 -5.06 11.39 -9.59
N ASP A 42 -4.60 10.53 -10.49
CA ASP A 42 -4.28 10.88 -11.87
C ASP A 42 -5.50 11.27 -12.70
N ARG A 43 -6.64 10.58 -12.50
CA ARG A 43 -7.92 10.94 -13.14
C ARG A 43 -8.44 12.32 -12.70
N LEU A 44 -8.03 12.81 -11.56
CA LEU A 44 -8.31 14.14 -11.06
C LEU A 44 -7.26 15.18 -11.52
N ASP A 45 -6.51 14.90 -12.58
CA ASP A 45 -5.42 15.73 -13.12
C ASP A 45 -4.37 16.09 -12.05
N GLN A 46 -4.20 15.23 -11.04
CA GLN A 46 -3.28 15.45 -9.92
C GLN A 46 -3.56 16.80 -9.19
N SER A 47 -4.81 17.21 -9.19
CA SER A 47 -5.26 18.47 -8.59
C SER A 47 -5.48 18.29 -7.08
N PRO A 48 -4.76 19.01 -6.21
CA PRO A 48 -4.99 18.97 -4.77
C PRO A 48 -6.43 19.31 -4.38
N THR A 49 -7.03 20.30 -5.05
CA THR A 49 -8.43 20.68 -4.81
C THR A 49 -9.42 19.58 -5.17
N ALA A 50 -9.25 18.94 -6.35
CA ALA A 50 -10.14 17.87 -6.76
C ALA A 50 -9.98 16.63 -5.88
N PHE A 51 -8.77 16.33 -5.42
CA PHE A 51 -8.52 15.24 -4.45
C PHE A 51 -9.15 15.57 -3.08
N ARG A 52 -8.99 16.79 -2.58
CA ARG A 52 -9.66 17.25 -1.34
C ARG A 52 -11.19 17.09 -1.44
N ASP A 53 -11.79 17.44 -2.58
CA ASP A 53 -13.22 17.30 -2.78
C ASP A 53 -13.66 15.83 -2.83
N LEU A 54 -12.83 14.92 -3.36
CA LEU A 54 -13.04 13.47 -3.29
C LEU A 54 -12.98 12.98 -1.83
N VAL A 55 -11.96 13.39 -1.07
CA VAL A 55 -11.82 13.05 0.35
C VAL A 55 -13.01 13.59 1.16
N SER A 56 -13.49 14.81 0.89
CA SER A 56 -14.67 15.36 1.55
C SER A 56 -15.90 14.49 1.31
N ARG A 57 -16.18 14.12 0.06
CA ARG A 57 -17.33 13.23 -0.28
C ARG A 57 -17.20 11.86 0.39
N THR A 58 -16.00 11.34 0.49
CA THR A 58 -15.73 10.07 1.20
C THR A 58 -16.09 10.20 2.68
N ARG A 59 -15.66 11.30 3.31
CA ARG A 59 -15.98 11.58 4.73
C ARG A 59 -17.45 11.87 4.98
N ASP A 60 -18.13 12.53 4.06
CA ASP A 60 -19.57 12.79 4.14
C ASP A 60 -20.40 11.50 4.13
N ALA A 61 -19.87 10.43 3.52
CA ALA A 61 -20.45 9.09 3.56
C ALA A 61 -20.06 8.28 4.82
N GLY A 62 -19.33 8.87 5.76
CA GLY A 62 -18.93 8.24 7.02
C GLY A 62 -17.64 7.42 6.94
N LEU A 63 -16.93 7.44 5.80
CA LEU A 63 -15.65 6.75 5.61
C LEU A 63 -14.48 7.69 5.86
N GLN A 64 -13.39 7.19 6.42
CA GLN A 64 -12.14 7.94 6.53
C GLN A 64 -11.23 7.66 5.32
N VAL A 65 -10.20 8.50 5.15
CA VAL A 65 -9.16 8.30 4.14
C VAL A 65 -7.81 8.32 4.86
N PRO A 66 -7.30 7.17 5.29
CA PRO A 66 -6.04 7.08 6.02
C PRO A 66 -4.80 7.18 5.13
N GLN A 67 -4.90 6.81 3.85
CA GLN A 67 -3.74 6.81 2.96
C GLN A 67 -4.14 7.17 1.52
N LEU A 68 -3.22 7.86 0.82
CA LEU A 68 -3.16 7.90 -0.65
C LEU A 68 -2.04 6.97 -1.10
N VAL A 69 -2.38 5.93 -1.89
CA VAL A 69 -1.43 4.92 -2.36
C VAL A 69 -0.87 5.32 -3.73
N MET A 70 0.44 5.48 -3.81
CA MET A 70 1.17 5.84 -5.02
C MET A 70 2.07 4.69 -5.48
N ALA A 71 2.23 4.55 -6.80
CA ALA A 71 3.01 3.46 -7.41
C ALA A 71 3.99 4.00 -8.47
N ASP A 72 4.78 5.00 -8.10
CA ASP A 72 5.84 5.51 -8.97
C ASP A 72 7.09 4.63 -8.89
N ASP A 73 7.61 4.21 -10.05
CA ASP A 73 8.88 3.50 -10.15
C ASP A 73 10.03 4.51 -10.22
N LEU A 74 10.82 4.60 -9.15
CA LEU A 74 11.96 5.51 -9.05
C LEU A 74 13.22 5.02 -9.79
N ILE A 75 13.16 3.83 -10.40
CA ILE A 75 14.30 3.22 -11.07
C ILE A 75 14.22 3.47 -12.58
N THR A 76 14.89 4.51 -13.05
CA THR A 76 14.98 4.84 -14.47
C THR A 76 16.31 5.54 -14.76
N LEU A 77 16.87 5.29 -15.96
CA LEU A 77 18.07 5.97 -16.46
C LEU A 77 17.76 7.30 -17.15
N ASP A 78 16.48 7.58 -17.39
CA ASP A 78 16.02 8.87 -17.91
C ASP A 78 15.84 9.86 -16.74
N ALA A 79 16.74 10.81 -16.65
CA ALA A 79 16.73 11.83 -15.58
C ALA A 79 15.48 12.73 -15.63
N HIS A 80 14.90 12.95 -16.81
CA HIS A 80 13.66 13.73 -16.93
C HIS A 80 12.48 12.94 -16.37
N LEU A 81 12.35 11.68 -16.76
CA LEU A 81 11.31 10.79 -16.23
C LEU A 81 11.46 10.59 -14.71
N TRP A 82 12.68 10.42 -14.21
CA TRP A 82 12.93 10.35 -12.77
C TRP A 82 12.41 11.59 -12.04
N THR A 83 12.76 12.78 -12.55
CA THR A 83 12.28 14.05 -12.00
C THR A 83 10.75 14.17 -12.05
N GLN A 84 10.12 13.71 -13.10
CA GLN A 84 8.66 13.71 -13.23
C GLN A 84 8.01 12.81 -12.16
N ARG A 85 8.55 11.61 -11.92
CA ARG A 85 8.05 10.65 -10.94
C ARG A 85 8.22 11.18 -9.50
N VAL A 86 9.38 11.74 -9.16
CA VAL A 86 9.58 12.39 -7.85
C VAL A 86 8.60 13.56 -7.66
N ASN A 87 8.44 14.43 -8.66
CA ASN A 87 7.48 15.52 -8.60
C ASN A 87 6.03 15.03 -8.52
N HIS A 88 5.71 13.88 -9.08
CA HIS A 88 4.39 13.25 -8.94
C HIS A 88 4.12 12.87 -7.50
N LEU A 89 5.05 12.21 -6.83
CA LEU A 89 4.95 11.89 -5.40
C LEU A 89 4.86 13.15 -4.53
N ILE A 90 5.62 14.21 -4.85
CA ILE A 90 5.54 15.50 -4.15
C ILE A 90 4.14 16.11 -4.29
N ARG A 91 3.54 16.08 -5.48
CA ARG A 91 2.15 16.55 -5.68
C ARG A 91 1.14 15.72 -4.88
N ALA A 92 1.37 14.41 -4.77
CA ALA A 92 0.53 13.54 -3.94
C ALA A 92 0.61 13.92 -2.45
N VAL A 93 1.81 14.26 -1.96
CA VAL A 93 2.01 14.78 -0.59
C VAL A 93 1.25 16.09 -0.39
N ASP A 94 1.36 17.06 -1.32
CA ASP A 94 0.64 18.32 -1.25
C ASP A 94 -0.88 18.12 -1.23
N ALA A 95 -1.38 17.21 -2.07
CA ALA A 95 -2.80 16.88 -2.14
C ALA A 95 -3.29 16.18 -0.86
N ALA A 96 -2.50 15.26 -0.31
CA ALA A 96 -2.79 14.59 0.96
C ALA A 96 -2.84 15.61 2.11
N ALA A 97 -1.87 16.54 2.19
CA ALA A 97 -1.83 17.61 3.18
C ALA A 97 -3.06 18.51 3.08
N GLU A 98 -3.40 19.00 1.88
CA GLU A 98 -4.58 19.86 1.67
C GLU A 98 -5.89 19.16 2.03
N ALA A 99 -5.98 17.86 1.77
CA ALA A 99 -7.14 17.03 2.08
C ALA A 99 -7.18 16.54 3.53
N GLY A 100 -6.10 16.74 4.31
CA GLY A 100 -5.97 16.19 5.66
C GLY A 100 -5.89 14.67 5.69
N VAL A 101 -5.26 14.06 4.66
CA VAL A 101 -4.93 12.64 4.62
C VAL A 101 -3.58 12.44 5.30
N PRO A 102 -3.47 11.56 6.32
CA PRO A 102 -2.29 11.54 7.18
C PRO A 102 -1.07 10.84 6.57
N SER A 103 -1.24 10.05 5.52
CA SER A 103 -0.12 9.32 4.92
C SER A 103 -0.21 9.16 3.40
N VAL A 104 0.96 9.01 2.78
CA VAL A 104 1.13 8.60 1.38
C VAL A 104 1.95 7.32 1.36
N GLY A 105 1.38 6.26 0.78
CA GLY A 105 2.08 5.01 0.49
C GLY A 105 2.91 5.14 -0.77
N VAL A 106 4.14 4.62 -0.77
CA VAL A 106 5.07 4.67 -1.91
C VAL A 106 5.83 3.35 -2.06
N SER A 107 6.36 3.09 -3.25
CA SER A 107 7.28 1.97 -3.49
C SER A 107 8.61 2.48 -4.06
N THR A 108 9.63 1.63 -4.07
CA THR A 108 10.92 1.98 -4.70
C THR A 108 10.91 1.76 -6.21
N GLY A 109 10.10 0.80 -6.70
CA GLY A 109 10.37 0.17 -7.99
C GLY A 109 11.67 -0.70 -7.98
N PRO A 110 12.05 -1.29 -9.10
CA PRO A 110 11.20 -1.43 -10.29
C PRO A 110 9.98 -2.28 -9.98
N HIS A 111 8.90 -2.06 -10.72
CA HIS A 111 7.68 -2.83 -10.49
C HIS A 111 7.73 -4.18 -11.22
N GLY A 112 7.58 -5.28 -10.48
CA GLY A 112 7.65 -6.63 -11.04
C GLY A 112 6.57 -6.95 -12.10
N TRP A 113 5.45 -6.23 -12.10
CA TRP A 113 4.38 -6.36 -13.10
C TRP A 113 4.60 -5.54 -14.37
N ASP A 114 5.51 -4.55 -14.36
CA ASP A 114 5.85 -3.75 -15.54
C ASP A 114 7.00 -4.40 -16.32
N ARG A 115 6.67 -5.03 -17.45
CA ARG A 115 7.65 -5.69 -18.31
C ARG A 115 8.61 -4.71 -19.00
N THR A 116 8.36 -3.41 -18.90
CA THR A 116 9.23 -2.36 -19.44
C THR A 116 10.16 -1.77 -18.37
N ALA A 117 9.95 -2.13 -17.11
CA ALA A 117 10.81 -1.71 -16.02
C ALA A 117 12.24 -2.24 -16.18
N LEU A 118 13.21 -1.45 -15.72
CA LEU A 118 14.63 -1.84 -15.78
C LEU A 118 14.88 -3.06 -14.88
N GLN A 119 15.66 -4.01 -15.42
CA GLN A 119 16.10 -5.18 -14.66
C GLN A 119 17.36 -4.83 -13.88
N VAL A 120 17.25 -4.78 -12.56
CA VAL A 120 18.41 -4.52 -11.68
C VAL A 120 19.41 -5.68 -11.77
N GLY A 121 20.67 -5.34 -11.99
CA GLY A 121 21.75 -6.31 -12.24
C GLY A 121 21.97 -6.64 -13.73
N ILE A 122 21.08 -6.18 -14.63
CA ILE A 122 21.19 -6.36 -16.08
C ILE A 122 21.25 -5.00 -16.78
N ASP A 123 20.15 -4.22 -16.70
CA ASP A 123 20.05 -2.92 -17.37
C ASP A 123 20.64 -1.77 -16.54
N ILE A 124 20.60 -1.93 -15.22
CA ILE A 124 21.14 -0.97 -14.24
C ILE A 124 21.83 -1.72 -13.11
N SER A 125 22.95 -1.20 -12.61
CA SER A 125 23.59 -1.80 -11.44
C SER A 125 22.75 -1.64 -10.19
N GLU A 126 22.86 -2.57 -9.24
CA GLU A 126 22.12 -2.48 -7.96
C GLU A 126 22.48 -1.18 -7.21
N THR A 127 23.75 -0.80 -7.18
CA THR A 127 24.19 0.44 -6.53
C THR A 127 23.50 1.66 -7.14
N GLN A 128 23.48 1.78 -8.46
CA GLN A 128 22.87 2.91 -9.15
C GLN A 128 21.34 2.93 -8.94
N ALA A 129 20.68 1.77 -8.99
CA ALA A 129 19.24 1.69 -8.71
C ALA A 129 18.94 2.12 -7.26
N TRP A 130 19.78 1.68 -6.32
CA TRP A 130 19.67 2.07 -4.92
C TRP A 130 19.83 3.58 -4.71
N ASP A 131 20.85 4.18 -5.33
CA ASP A 131 21.11 5.62 -5.25
C ASP A 131 19.94 6.44 -5.78
N LEU A 132 19.31 6.01 -6.90
CA LEU A 132 18.13 6.66 -7.46
C LEU A 132 16.92 6.59 -6.51
N ALA A 133 16.64 5.43 -5.93
CA ALA A 133 15.54 5.25 -4.98
C ALA A 133 15.74 6.09 -3.72
N VAL A 134 16.94 6.03 -3.12
CA VAL A 134 17.29 6.82 -1.92
C VAL A 134 17.15 8.31 -2.21
N ALA A 135 17.70 8.79 -3.32
CA ALA A 135 17.63 10.21 -3.69
C ALA A 135 16.18 10.68 -3.90
N GLY A 136 15.33 9.86 -4.53
CA GLY A 136 13.94 10.20 -4.76
C GLY A 136 13.12 10.20 -3.47
N LEU A 137 13.23 9.12 -2.67
CA LEU A 137 12.51 9.02 -1.40
C LEU A 137 12.95 10.11 -0.40
N THR A 138 14.25 10.45 -0.36
CA THR A 138 14.73 11.54 0.50
C THR A 138 14.05 12.86 0.14
N GLN A 139 13.95 13.21 -1.15
CA GLN A 139 13.28 14.45 -1.55
C GLN A 139 11.79 14.45 -1.17
N VAL A 140 11.11 13.31 -1.31
CA VAL A 140 9.69 13.19 -0.96
C VAL A 140 9.49 13.31 0.56
N VAL A 141 10.33 12.64 1.36
CA VAL A 141 10.26 12.68 2.83
C VAL A 141 10.59 14.08 3.36
N GLU A 142 11.65 14.72 2.88
CA GLU A 142 12.01 16.10 3.24
C GLU A 142 10.89 17.10 2.89
N HIS A 143 10.21 16.91 1.75
CA HIS A 143 9.07 17.73 1.37
C HIS A 143 7.88 17.53 2.32
N ALA A 144 7.64 16.29 2.72
CA ALA A 144 6.53 15.91 3.61
C ALA A 144 6.71 16.41 5.06
N ASP A 145 7.94 16.63 5.51
CA ASP A 145 8.27 16.97 6.92
C ASP A 145 7.46 18.17 7.45
N SER A 146 7.28 19.21 6.63
CA SER A 146 6.54 20.41 7.02
C SER A 146 5.01 20.29 6.88
N SER A 147 4.52 19.24 6.25
CA SER A 147 3.10 19.07 5.90
C SER A 147 2.30 18.26 6.92
N GLY A 148 2.98 17.52 7.80
CA GLY A 148 2.36 16.58 8.72
C GLY A 148 1.90 15.27 8.05
N VAL A 149 2.25 15.04 6.78
CA VAL A 149 1.98 13.79 6.05
C VAL A 149 3.15 12.83 6.26
N ARG A 150 2.86 11.60 6.62
CA ARG A 150 3.87 10.54 6.77
C ARG A 150 4.01 9.77 5.45
N ILE A 151 5.24 9.48 5.06
CA ILE A 151 5.52 8.64 3.89
C ILE A 151 5.72 7.19 4.36
N GLY A 152 4.93 6.27 3.81
CA GLY A 152 5.01 4.84 4.11
C GLY A 152 5.57 4.05 2.93
N LEU A 153 6.77 3.49 3.06
CA LEU A 153 7.33 2.59 2.06
C LEU A 153 6.62 1.24 2.12
N GLU A 154 6.11 0.78 1.00
CA GLU A 154 5.61 -0.57 0.83
C GLU A 154 6.66 -1.46 0.17
N SER A 155 6.87 -2.65 0.74
CA SER A 155 7.86 -3.65 0.29
C SER A 155 7.29 -4.54 -0.80
N VAL A 156 6.92 -3.94 -1.92
CA VAL A 156 6.24 -4.63 -3.02
C VAL A 156 7.15 -5.67 -3.69
N TRP A 157 6.59 -6.81 -4.08
CA TRP A 157 7.32 -7.84 -4.82
C TRP A 157 7.97 -7.29 -6.09
N GLY A 158 9.17 -7.78 -6.42
CA GLY A 158 9.96 -7.29 -7.56
C GLY A 158 10.76 -6.01 -7.27
N SER A 159 10.34 -5.18 -6.31
CA SER A 159 11.01 -3.91 -6.01
C SER A 159 12.38 -4.06 -5.35
N LEU A 160 13.13 -2.96 -5.24
CA LEU A 160 14.41 -2.97 -4.51
C LEU A 160 14.23 -3.32 -3.04
N ALA A 161 13.18 -2.81 -2.39
CA ALA A 161 12.92 -2.99 -0.97
C ALA A 161 11.98 -4.20 -0.68
N ARG A 162 12.09 -5.28 -1.45
CA ARG A 162 11.15 -6.43 -1.46
C ARG A 162 11.24 -7.40 -0.29
N SER A 163 12.22 -7.28 0.58
CA SER A 163 12.40 -8.17 1.74
C SER A 163 12.69 -7.38 3.00
N GLY A 164 12.56 -8.01 4.18
CA GLY A 164 12.79 -7.37 5.46
C GLY A 164 14.16 -6.70 5.58
N GLU A 165 15.22 -7.39 5.21
CA GLU A 165 16.60 -6.83 5.25
C GLU A 165 16.76 -5.65 4.28
N ARG A 166 16.20 -5.76 3.09
CA ARG A 166 16.30 -4.69 2.08
C ARG A 166 15.45 -3.48 2.46
N THR A 167 14.28 -3.70 3.03
CA THR A 167 13.46 -2.63 3.60
C THR A 167 14.18 -1.93 4.74
N GLN A 168 14.78 -2.68 5.67
CA GLN A 168 15.57 -2.08 6.75
C GLN A 168 16.71 -1.22 6.20
N ARG A 169 17.44 -1.70 5.21
CA ARG A 169 18.49 -0.93 4.54
C ARG A 169 17.96 0.37 3.93
N MET A 170 16.75 0.38 3.36
CA MET A 170 16.14 1.59 2.81
C MET A 170 15.77 2.58 3.93
N LEU A 171 15.18 2.10 5.02
CA LEU A 171 14.86 2.90 6.20
C LEU A 171 16.10 3.51 6.86
N ASP A 172 17.22 2.78 6.86
CA ASP A 172 18.50 3.29 7.37
C ASP A 172 19.09 4.38 6.46
N SER A 173 18.79 4.29 5.15
CA SER A 173 19.29 5.25 4.15
C SER A 173 18.45 6.51 4.05
N VAL A 174 17.15 6.45 4.41
CA VAL A 174 16.21 7.57 4.35
C VAL A 174 15.60 7.76 5.74
N PRO A 175 16.14 8.65 6.58
CA PRO A 175 15.56 9.00 7.87
C PRO A 175 14.10 9.46 7.72
N ASP A 176 13.27 9.21 8.74
CA ASP A 176 11.85 9.58 8.80
C ASP A 176 10.92 8.90 7.77
N LEU A 177 11.46 8.05 6.89
CA LEU A 177 10.65 7.16 6.05
C LEU A 177 9.94 6.13 6.94
N GLY A 178 8.61 6.09 6.90
CA GLY A 178 7.79 5.07 7.56
C GLY A 178 7.57 3.85 6.68
N ILE A 179 6.66 2.97 7.13
CA ILE A 179 6.29 1.74 6.44
C ILE A 179 4.78 1.67 6.26
N THR A 180 4.33 1.41 5.05
CA THR A 180 3.06 0.77 4.75
C THR A 180 3.29 -0.74 4.82
N PHE A 181 2.85 -1.37 5.91
CA PHE A 181 3.18 -2.76 6.19
C PHE A 181 2.18 -3.70 5.50
N ASP A 182 2.60 -4.29 4.39
CA ASP A 182 1.87 -5.35 3.72
C ASP A 182 2.55 -6.71 3.98
N PRO A 183 1.95 -7.59 4.78
CA PRO A 183 2.56 -8.86 5.14
C PRO A 183 2.66 -9.85 3.98
N SER A 184 1.83 -9.70 2.94
CA SER A 184 1.75 -10.66 1.84
C SER A 184 3.05 -10.76 1.04
N HIS A 185 3.73 -9.63 0.87
CA HIS A 185 4.99 -9.57 0.12
C HIS A 185 6.14 -10.25 0.87
N PHE A 186 6.14 -10.20 2.20
CA PHE A 186 7.12 -10.89 3.04
C PHE A 186 6.91 -12.41 3.07
N VAL A 187 5.70 -12.91 2.79
CA VAL A 187 5.47 -14.34 2.52
C VAL A 187 6.31 -14.81 1.35
N LEU A 188 6.39 -14.00 0.27
CA LEU A 188 7.05 -14.38 -0.98
C LEU A 188 8.58 -14.44 -0.85
N THR A 189 9.14 -13.81 0.17
CA THR A 189 10.57 -13.81 0.48
C THR A 189 10.94 -14.71 1.67
N GLY A 190 9.92 -15.27 2.34
CA GLY A 190 10.12 -16.17 3.49
C GLY A 190 10.55 -15.46 4.76
N ASP A 191 10.28 -14.17 4.87
CA ASP A 191 10.62 -13.34 6.03
C ASP A 191 9.79 -13.70 7.27
N ASP A 192 10.35 -13.47 8.45
CA ASP A 192 9.62 -13.55 9.72
C ASP A 192 8.75 -12.30 9.91
N ILE A 193 7.49 -12.40 9.45
CA ILE A 193 6.55 -11.28 9.39
C ILE A 193 6.29 -10.65 10.77
N PRO A 194 5.97 -11.40 11.84
CA PRO A 194 5.79 -10.83 13.18
C PRO A 194 7.06 -10.15 13.71
N GLN A 195 8.24 -10.72 13.43
CA GLN A 195 9.50 -10.12 13.84
C GLN A 195 9.71 -8.75 13.19
N TRP A 196 9.50 -8.64 11.88
CA TRP A 196 9.65 -7.37 11.19
C TRP A 196 8.59 -6.35 11.62
N ALA A 197 7.36 -6.76 11.86
CA ALA A 197 6.34 -5.88 12.42
C ALA A 197 6.80 -5.29 13.77
N HIS A 198 7.37 -6.13 14.65
CA HIS A 198 7.91 -5.68 15.93
C HIS A 198 9.12 -4.73 15.77
N VAL A 199 10.06 -5.07 14.90
CA VAL A 199 11.24 -4.22 14.63
C VAL A 199 10.84 -2.83 14.15
N TRP A 200 9.81 -2.75 13.33
CA TRP A 200 9.36 -1.48 12.72
C TRP A 200 8.16 -0.82 13.43
N LYS A 201 7.78 -1.25 14.62
CA LYS A 201 6.57 -0.77 15.32
C LYS A 201 6.41 0.74 15.36
N ASP A 202 7.50 1.48 15.56
CA ASP A 202 7.50 2.95 15.62
C ASP A 202 7.53 3.61 14.21
N ARG A 203 7.72 2.80 13.16
CA ARG A 203 7.79 3.21 11.76
C ARG A 203 6.54 2.86 10.97
N ILE A 204 5.69 1.91 11.44
CA ILE A 204 4.47 1.52 10.74
C ILE A 204 3.49 2.70 10.74
N VAL A 205 3.16 3.21 9.56
CA VAL A 205 2.21 4.30 9.36
C VAL A 205 0.84 3.79 8.92
N HIS A 206 0.82 2.65 8.26
CA HIS A 206 -0.39 2.00 7.75
C HIS A 206 -0.17 0.49 7.61
N VAL A 207 -1.25 -0.29 7.64
CA VAL A 207 -1.20 -1.75 7.47
C VAL A 207 -2.14 -2.17 6.33
N HIS A 208 -1.64 -2.98 5.40
CA HIS A 208 -2.49 -3.68 4.44
C HIS A 208 -2.86 -5.07 4.95
N LEU A 209 -4.12 -5.44 4.79
CA LEU A 209 -4.61 -6.78 5.03
C LEU A 209 -4.69 -7.50 3.68
N LYS A 210 -3.61 -8.16 3.32
CA LYS A 210 -3.48 -8.97 2.11
C LYS A 210 -2.74 -10.26 2.46
N ASP A 211 -3.20 -11.38 1.95
CA ASP A 211 -2.53 -12.66 2.13
C ASP A 211 -1.68 -13.02 0.91
N GLY A 212 -0.67 -13.83 1.11
CA GLY A 212 0.25 -14.25 0.07
C GLY A 212 0.53 -15.74 0.13
N PHE A 213 0.80 -16.34 -1.02
CA PHE A 213 1.20 -17.72 -1.16
C PHE A 213 2.23 -17.87 -2.28
N GLY A 214 3.27 -18.68 -2.06
CA GLY A 214 4.29 -18.96 -3.06
C GLY A 214 5.63 -18.30 -2.77
N VAL A 215 6.46 -18.20 -3.80
CA VAL A 215 7.83 -17.67 -3.73
C VAL A 215 8.09 -16.75 -4.91
N GLN A 216 8.56 -15.54 -4.64
CA GLN A 216 8.79 -14.51 -5.66
C GLN A 216 9.77 -14.96 -6.76
N ASP A 217 10.91 -15.56 -6.38
CA ASP A 217 11.99 -15.89 -7.33
C ASP A 217 11.61 -17.00 -8.34
N SER A 218 10.54 -17.76 -8.07
CA SER A 218 10.01 -18.78 -8.98
C SER A 218 8.90 -18.26 -9.89
N GLU A 219 8.45 -17.02 -9.71
CA GLU A 219 7.22 -16.48 -10.32
C GLU A 219 5.97 -17.34 -10.06
N ASP A 220 6.04 -18.23 -9.07
CA ASP A 220 4.97 -19.14 -8.67
C ASP A 220 4.37 -18.64 -7.36
N PHE A 221 3.60 -17.58 -7.46
CA PHE A 221 2.91 -16.97 -6.33
C PHE A 221 1.57 -16.35 -6.73
N PHE A 222 0.72 -16.14 -5.74
CA PHE A 222 -0.54 -15.42 -5.90
C PHE A 222 -0.99 -14.82 -4.56
N PHE A 223 -1.96 -13.90 -4.63
CA PHE A 223 -2.57 -13.27 -3.46
C PHE A 223 -3.99 -13.82 -3.28
N PRO A 224 -4.18 -14.80 -2.39
CA PRO A 224 -5.48 -15.41 -2.11
C PRO A 224 -6.34 -14.52 -1.21
N LEU A 225 -7.56 -14.98 -0.90
CA LEU A 225 -8.37 -14.38 0.15
C LEU A 225 -7.68 -14.49 1.52
N LEU A 226 -8.02 -13.57 2.41
CA LEU A 226 -7.47 -13.53 3.77
C LEU A 226 -7.67 -14.86 4.51
N GLY A 227 -6.58 -15.41 5.03
CA GLY A 227 -6.56 -16.68 5.74
C GLY A 227 -6.33 -17.92 4.87
N GLU A 228 -6.28 -17.78 3.55
CA GLU A 228 -5.96 -18.88 2.62
C GLU A 228 -4.47 -18.95 2.25
N GLY A 229 -3.71 -17.90 2.57
CA GLY A 229 -2.28 -17.80 2.29
C GLY A 229 -1.39 -18.31 3.41
N ARG A 230 -0.25 -17.65 3.59
CA ARG A 230 0.79 -18.02 4.54
C ARG A 230 1.10 -16.93 5.56
N VAL A 231 0.39 -15.81 5.56
CA VAL A 231 0.55 -14.79 6.59
C VAL A 231 0.16 -15.38 7.95
N PRO A 232 1.03 -15.34 8.97
CA PRO A 232 0.74 -15.85 10.31
C PRO A 232 -0.17 -14.87 11.08
N TRP A 233 -1.42 -14.70 10.62
CA TRP A 233 -2.34 -13.65 11.04
C TRP A 233 -2.49 -13.53 12.55
N GLN A 234 -2.66 -14.63 13.26
CA GLN A 234 -2.85 -14.57 14.72
C GLN A 234 -1.63 -13.96 15.41
N GLN A 235 -0.42 -14.38 15.01
CA GLN A 235 0.82 -13.87 15.58
C GLN A 235 1.03 -12.40 15.19
N LEU A 236 0.85 -12.06 13.92
CA LEU A 236 1.01 -10.69 13.43
C LEU A 236 0.07 -9.72 14.14
N LEU A 237 -1.23 -10.03 14.19
CA LEU A 237 -2.22 -9.14 14.81
C LEU A 237 -1.96 -9.00 16.33
N THR A 238 -1.54 -10.07 17.00
CA THR A 238 -1.13 -9.99 18.42
C THR A 238 0.10 -9.09 18.57
N THR A 239 1.13 -9.25 17.71
CA THR A 239 2.33 -8.42 17.75
C THR A 239 2.00 -6.93 17.56
N LEU A 240 1.20 -6.60 16.54
CA LEU A 240 0.78 -5.21 16.29
C LEU A 240 0.01 -4.63 17.51
N ALA A 241 -0.84 -5.43 18.16
CA ALA A 241 -1.58 -5.01 19.35
C ALA A 241 -0.67 -4.79 20.57
N ASP A 242 0.25 -5.70 20.81
CA ASP A 242 1.21 -5.63 21.92
C ASP A 242 2.18 -4.47 21.76
N ASP A 243 2.54 -4.14 20.52
CA ASP A 243 3.38 -3.00 20.14
C ASP A 243 2.62 -1.66 20.08
N GLY A 244 1.30 -1.68 20.31
CA GLY A 244 0.49 -0.46 20.42
C GLY A 244 0.09 0.19 19.11
N TYR A 245 0.06 -0.56 17.99
CA TYR A 245 -0.49 -0.03 16.75
C TYR A 245 -1.94 0.44 16.96
N ASP A 246 -2.26 1.65 16.51
CA ASP A 246 -3.57 2.29 16.69
C ASP A 246 -4.14 2.89 15.38
N GLY A 247 -3.49 2.59 14.25
CA GLY A 247 -3.88 3.07 12.92
C GLY A 247 -5.03 2.29 12.28
N TYR A 248 -5.16 2.46 10.98
CA TYR A 248 -6.11 1.72 10.13
C TYR A 248 -5.44 0.49 9.54
N ALA A 249 -6.24 -0.55 9.26
CA ALA A 249 -5.80 -1.69 8.49
C ALA A 249 -6.73 -1.85 7.27
N SER A 250 -6.19 -1.68 6.08
CA SER A 250 -6.97 -1.66 4.84
C SER A 250 -6.82 -2.96 4.06
N ILE A 251 -7.95 -3.54 3.66
CA ILE A 251 -7.95 -4.74 2.82
C ILE A 251 -7.50 -4.36 1.42
N GLU A 252 -6.45 -5.02 0.95
CA GLU A 252 -6.01 -4.95 -0.43
C GLU A 252 -6.31 -6.28 -1.13
N ALA A 253 -7.42 -6.30 -1.87
CA ALA A 253 -7.91 -7.52 -2.49
C ALA A 253 -7.37 -7.66 -3.91
N GLU A 254 -6.40 -8.55 -4.10
CA GLU A 254 -5.78 -8.84 -5.40
C GLU A 254 -6.04 -10.28 -5.89
N SER A 255 -7.15 -10.90 -5.47
CA SER A 255 -7.55 -12.22 -5.94
C SER A 255 -8.18 -12.14 -7.34
N TYR A 256 -7.41 -11.71 -8.33
CA TYR A 256 -7.89 -11.42 -9.70
C TYR A 256 -8.55 -12.62 -10.39
N ALA A 257 -8.02 -13.82 -10.18
CA ALA A 257 -8.61 -15.02 -10.76
C ALA A 257 -10.01 -15.28 -10.20
N LEU A 258 -10.19 -15.12 -8.91
CA LEU A 258 -11.50 -15.26 -8.26
C LEU A 258 -12.45 -14.16 -8.76
N LEU A 259 -11.99 -12.92 -8.82
CA LEU A 259 -12.77 -11.77 -9.27
C LEU A 259 -13.32 -12.00 -10.69
N SER A 260 -12.45 -12.40 -11.63
CA SER A 260 -12.82 -12.59 -13.04
C SER A 260 -13.65 -13.85 -13.28
N GLN A 261 -13.33 -14.97 -12.59
CA GLN A 261 -13.97 -16.26 -12.85
C GLN A 261 -15.29 -16.47 -12.10
N CYS A 262 -15.45 -15.84 -10.94
CA CYS A 262 -16.59 -16.09 -10.07
C CYS A 262 -17.53 -14.88 -9.91
N PHE A 263 -17.05 -13.66 -10.19
CA PHE A 263 -17.78 -12.42 -9.86
C PHE A 263 -17.88 -11.44 -11.04
N ASP A 264 -17.64 -11.88 -12.27
CA ASP A 264 -17.75 -11.07 -13.49
C ASP A 264 -17.02 -9.70 -13.39
N ASN A 265 -15.89 -9.68 -12.68
CA ASN A 265 -15.11 -8.49 -12.32
C ASN A 265 -15.87 -7.45 -11.45
N ASP A 266 -16.95 -7.85 -10.75
CA ASP A 266 -17.59 -6.99 -9.75
C ASP A 266 -16.95 -7.23 -8.37
N PRO A 267 -16.26 -6.25 -7.78
CA PRO A 267 -15.56 -6.40 -6.51
C PRO A 267 -16.48 -6.37 -5.28
N THR A 268 -17.78 -6.14 -5.42
CA THR A 268 -18.73 -6.00 -4.30
C THR A 268 -18.72 -7.23 -3.39
N GLU A 269 -18.89 -8.43 -3.94
CA GLU A 269 -18.90 -9.67 -3.16
C GLU A 269 -17.52 -10.05 -2.62
N PRO A 270 -16.42 -9.95 -3.40
CA PRO A 270 -15.07 -10.09 -2.86
C PRO A 270 -14.77 -9.15 -1.70
N ALA A 271 -15.14 -7.87 -1.79
CA ALA A 271 -14.96 -6.90 -0.70
C ALA A 271 -15.76 -7.30 0.55
N ARG A 272 -17.03 -7.69 0.39
CA ARG A 272 -17.88 -8.17 1.49
C ARG A 272 -17.28 -9.39 2.17
N LEU A 273 -16.81 -10.37 1.40
CA LEU A 273 -16.20 -11.59 1.90
C LEU A 273 -14.90 -11.28 2.65
N SER A 274 -14.03 -10.44 2.07
CA SER A 274 -12.77 -10.04 2.68
C SER A 274 -12.99 -9.32 4.02
N LEU A 275 -14.01 -8.43 4.11
CA LEU A 275 -14.37 -7.78 5.37
C LEU A 275 -14.82 -8.79 6.45
N GLN A 276 -15.60 -9.81 6.06
CA GLN A 276 -16.01 -10.88 6.98
C GLN A 276 -14.80 -11.68 7.48
N LEU A 277 -13.87 -12.02 6.59
CA LEU A 277 -12.64 -12.74 6.92
C LEU A 277 -11.74 -11.90 7.84
N ALA A 278 -11.51 -10.63 7.54
CA ALA A 278 -10.74 -9.72 8.40
C ALA A 278 -11.34 -9.62 9.81
N ASN A 279 -12.66 -9.43 9.93
CA ASN A 279 -13.34 -9.45 11.23
C ASN A 279 -13.17 -10.78 11.97
N ARG A 280 -13.13 -11.91 11.26
CA ARG A 280 -12.90 -13.22 11.85
C ARG A 280 -11.47 -13.38 12.33
N LEU A 281 -10.48 -12.91 11.58
CA LEU A 281 -9.07 -12.91 11.98
C LEU A 281 -8.86 -12.08 13.25
N TYR A 282 -9.45 -10.90 13.35
CA TYR A 282 -9.41 -10.06 14.56
C TYR A 282 -9.99 -10.80 15.78
N ALA A 283 -11.15 -11.42 15.60
CA ALA A 283 -11.77 -12.18 16.69
C ALA A 283 -10.93 -13.38 17.15
N LEU A 284 -10.22 -14.05 16.22
CA LEU A 284 -9.33 -15.18 16.56
C LEU A 284 -8.04 -14.72 17.25
N ALA A 285 -7.54 -13.53 16.91
CA ALA A 285 -6.37 -12.94 17.56
C ALA A 285 -6.71 -12.24 18.89
N GLY A 286 -7.99 -12.03 19.18
CA GLY A 286 -8.44 -11.35 20.40
C GLY A 286 -8.24 -9.82 20.38
N VAL A 287 -8.19 -9.22 19.19
CA VAL A 287 -7.98 -7.77 18.96
C VAL A 287 -9.23 -7.09 18.44
#